data_171f691f753b89b99fe1182ac96efdb5
#
_entry.id   171f691f753b89b99fe1182ac96efdb5
#
_cell.length_a   1.000
_cell.length_b   1.000
_cell.length_c   1.000
_cell.angle_alpha   90.00
_cell.angle_beta   90.00
_cell.angle_gamma   90.00
#
_symmetry.space_group_name_H-M   'P 1'
#
loop_
_entity.id
_entity.type
_entity.pdbx_description
1 polymer ?
#
loop_
_entity_poly.entity_id
_entity_poly.type
_entity_poly.pdbx_seq_one_letter_code
_entity_poly.pdbx_strand_id
1 'polypeptide(L)'
;MKEQWCRLCMEDITKKQTLFEFIRQDSLLCGACHAQLEALNKTVKLGDLPLHIAYVYNDFLENMIFQYKEGLDTALRDVFFHDIMKKISDKFRHYTVVLLPSSNEKTAERGFLPVKEMLHDCQLHIIEPFYKTCNHKQSLQSFANRRNISQVIKKKPNVELPKTKLLLVDDVVTSGNTIRCAYDLLKEHTYKIEALTLCANPRFVESCDKKDLKRKGMFSIL
;
A
#
# COMPACT_ATOMS: atom_id res chain seq x y z
N MET A 1 19.63 -27.90 11.30
CA MET A 1 18.67 -26.77 11.20
C MET A 1 19.27 -25.78 10.25
N LYS A 2 18.53 -25.27 9.27
CA LYS A 2 19.04 -24.20 8.39
C LYS A 2 19.05 -22.90 9.19
N GLU A 3 20.17 -22.20 9.20
CA GLU A 3 20.25 -20.87 9.80
C GLU A 3 19.26 -19.94 9.09
N GLN A 4 18.43 -19.29 9.85
CA GLN A 4 17.48 -18.27 9.34
C GLN A 4 17.87 -16.92 9.91
N TRP A 5 18.08 -15.96 9.02
CA TRP A 5 18.48 -14.60 9.37
C TRP A 5 17.31 -13.63 9.21
N CYS A 6 17.16 -12.72 10.16
CA CYS A 6 16.22 -11.61 10.05
C CYS A 6 16.52 -10.78 8.79
N ARG A 7 15.54 -10.59 7.93
CA ARG A 7 15.72 -9.84 6.67
C ARG A 7 16.08 -8.38 6.87
N LEU A 8 15.85 -7.83 8.07
CA LEU A 8 16.11 -6.42 8.36
C LEU A 8 17.40 -6.20 9.15
N CYS A 9 17.59 -6.86 10.30
CA CYS A 9 18.74 -6.62 11.18
C CYS A 9 19.82 -7.70 11.10
N MET A 10 19.62 -8.74 10.27
CA MET A 10 20.56 -9.85 10.06
C MET A 10 20.87 -10.65 11.34
N GLU A 11 20.02 -10.57 12.37
CA GLU A 11 20.14 -11.41 13.56
C GLU A 11 19.65 -12.83 13.26
N ASP A 12 20.33 -13.83 13.82
CA ASP A 12 19.93 -15.23 13.70
C ASP A 12 18.62 -15.49 14.45
N ILE A 13 17.55 -15.75 13.71
CA ILE A 13 16.21 -15.96 14.26
C ILE A 13 16.13 -17.27 15.04
N THR A 14 17.01 -18.25 14.76
CA THR A 14 16.96 -19.58 15.38
C THR A 14 17.47 -19.59 16.81
N LYS A 15 18.27 -18.61 17.23
CA LYS A 15 18.95 -18.58 18.55
C LYS A 15 18.10 -18.07 19.71
N LYS A 16 17.03 -17.32 19.44
CA LYS A 16 16.20 -16.68 20.48
C LYS A 16 14.71 -16.94 20.23
N GLN A 17 14.33 -18.20 20.06
CA GLN A 17 12.92 -18.53 19.85
C GLN A 17 12.15 -18.50 21.18
N THR A 18 11.28 -17.52 21.29
CA THR A 18 10.16 -17.60 22.22
C THR A 18 9.16 -18.66 21.73
N LEU A 19 8.30 -19.19 22.64
CA LEU A 19 7.24 -20.13 22.25
C LEU A 19 6.37 -19.59 21.10
N PHE A 20 6.19 -18.28 21.03
CA PHE A 20 5.43 -17.58 19.99
C PHE A 20 6.14 -17.56 18.64
N GLU A 21 7.48 -17.39 18.62
CA GLU A 21 8.31 -17.45 17.42
C GLU A 21 8.44 -18.88 16.90
N PHE A 22 8.47 -19.87 17.79
CA PHE A 22 8.47 -21.30 17.43
C PHE A 22 7.18 -21.69 16.64
N ILE A 23 6.04 -21.10 17.00
CA ILE A 23 4.75 -21.33 16.29
C ILE A 23 4.76 -20.67 14.91
N ARG A 24 5.55 -19.59 14.71
CA ARG A 24 5.71 -18.86 13.44
C ARG A 24 6.96 -19.34 12.68
N GLN A 25 6.98 -20.59 12.28
CA GLN A 25 8.14 -21.20 11.59
C GLN A 25 8.60 -20.49 10.30
N ASP A 26 7.75 -19.63 9.72
CA ASP A 26 8.00 -18.91 8.46
C ASP A 26 8.29 -17.41 8.66
N SER A 27 8.65 -16.95 9.87
CA SER A 27 8.92 -15.53 10.10
C SER A 27 10.16 -15.05 9.35
N LEU A 28 10.03 -13.94 8.63
CA LEU A 28 11.15 -13.29 7.93
C LEU A 28 11.87 -12.26 8.81
N LEU A 29 11.30 -11.91 9.95
CA LEU A 29 11.84 -10.96 10.92
C LEU A 29 12.07 -11.65 12.27
N CYS A 30 13.10 -11.21 13.00
CA CYS A 30 13.24 -11.58 14.41
C CYS A 30 12.13 -10.95 15.26
N GLY A 31 11.88 -11.47 16.45
CA GLY A 31 10.84 -10.99 17.34
C GLY A 31 10.91 -9.48 17.64
N ALA A 32 12.13 -8.95 17.82
CA ALA A 32 12.35 -7.53 18.08
C ALA A 32 11.96 -6.63 16.90
N CYS A 33 12.32 -7.03 15.65
CA CYS A 33 11.92 -6.29 14.45
C CYS A 33 10.42 -6.44 14.18
N HIS A 34 9.87 -7.64 14.35
CA HIS A 34 8.46 -7.89 14.13
C HIS A 34 7.57 -7.11 15.12
N ALA A 35 7.98 -6.98 16.38
CA ALA A 35 7.23 -6.25 17.40
C ALA A 35 7.09 -4.74 17.10
N GLN A 36 7.93 -4.19 16.22
CA GLN A 36 7.84 -2.79 15.79
C GLN A 36 6.86 -2.56 14.63
N LEU A 37 6.37 -3.64 14.00
CA LEU A 37 5.28 -3.57 13.02
C LEU A 37 3.95 -3.45 13.76
N GLU A 38 3.46 -2.23 13.88
CA GLU A 38 2.17 -1.98 14.53
C GLU A 38 1.02 -2.34 13.60
N ALA A 39 0.43 -3.53 13.81
CA ALA A 39 -0.71 -3.98 13.03
C ALA A 39 -1.94 -3.11 13.31
N LEU A 40 -2.47 -2.45 12.27
CA LEU A 40 -3.71 -1.68 12.34
C LEU A 40 -4.92 -2.55 11.94
N ASN A 41 -4.79 -3.32 10.87
CA ASN A 41 -5.82 -4.23 10.34
C ASN A 41 -7.22 -3.58 10.26
N LYS A 42 -7.28 -2.34 9.82
CA LYS A 42 -8.49 -1.51 9.83
C LYS A 42 -9.01 -1.26 8.42
N THR A 43 -10.34 -1.19 8.30
CA THR A 43 -11.00 -0.71 7.09
C THR A 43 -11.65 0.64 7.38
N VAL A 44 -11.28 1.65 6.61
CA VAL A 44 -11.89 2.98 6.66
C VAL A 44 -12.61 3.30 5.34
N LYS A 45 -13.47 4.30 5.34
CA LYS A 45 -14.11 4.79 4.12
C LYS A 45 -13.39 6.03 3.58
N LEU A 46 -12.90 5.92 2.36
CA LEU A 46 -12.36 7.05 1.60
C LEU A 46 -13.42 7.56 0.61
N GLY A 47 -14.40 8.33 1.10
CA GLY A 47 -15.64 8.55 0.37
C GLY A 47 -16.53 7.31 0.45
N ASP A 48 -16.86 6.73 -0.70
CA ASP A 48 -17.61 5.47 -0.79
C ASP A 48 -16.70 4.25 -0.96
N LEU A 49 -15.40 4.49 -1.16
CA LEU A 49 -14.40 3.45 -1.37
C LEU A 49 -13.93 2.84 -0.03
N PRO A 50 -14.12 1.53 0.20
CA PRO A 50 -13.50 0.83 1.31
C PRO A 50 -11.98 0.77 1.12
N LEU A 51 -11.23 1.24 2.12
CA LEU A 51 -9.76 1.20 2.15
C LEU A 51 -9.30 0.34 3.32
N HIS A 52 -8.66 -0.77 3.00
CA HIS A 52 -8.06 -1.68 3.96
C HIS A 52 -6.62 -1.25 4.25
N ILE A 53 -6.27 -1.15 5.52
CA ILE A 53 -4.96 -0.69 5.99
C ILE A 53 -4.37 -1.78 6.87
N ALA A 54 -3.17 -2.26 6.53
CA ALA A 54 -2.51 -3.32 7.27
C ALA A 54 -1.82 -2.82 8.54
N TYR A 55 -0.99 -1.80 8.42
CA TYR A 55 -0.13 -1.30 9.50
C TYR A 55 -0.28 0.20 9.73
N VAL A 56 0.14 0.64 10.92
CA VAL A 56 0.36 2.05 11.23
C VAL A 56 1.65 2.50 10.54
N TYR A 57 1.63 3.66 9.88
CA TYR A 57 2.85 4.29 9.36
C TYR A 57 3.57 4.99 10.52
N ASN A 58 4.55 4.30 11.10
CA ASN A 58 5.44 4.75 12.15
C ASN A 58 6.88 4.88 11.64
N ASP A 59 7.79 5.44 12.45
CA ASP A 59 9.19 5.67 12.06
C ASP A 59 9.92 4.38 11.66
N PHE A 60 9.60 3.25 12.30
CA PHE A 60 10.18 1.96 11.96
C PHE A 60 9.81 1.53 10.53
N LEU A 61 8.52 1.55 10.21
CA LEU A 61 8.03 1.15 8.88
C LEU A 61 8.45 2.15 7.81
N GLU A 62 8.52 3.45 8.15
CA GLU A 62 9.08 4.48 7.27
C GLU A 62 10.52 4.18 6.87
N ASN A 63 11.39 3.91 7.85
CA ASN A 63 12.79 3.56 7.61
C ASN A 63 12.93 2.26 6.79
N MET A 64 12.13 1.25 7.07
CA MET A 64 12.14 -0.01 6.32
C MET A 64 11.71 0.18 4.86
N ILE A 65 10.66 0.98 4.61
CA ILE A 65 10.23 1.35 3.25
C ILE A 65 11.30 2.19 2.54
N PHE A 66 11.96 3.10 3.25
CA PHE A 66 13.06 3.91 2.70
C PHE A 66 14.24 3.03 2.30
N GLN A 67 14.69 2.13 3.18
CA GLN A 67 15.77 1.19 2.91
C GLN A 67 15.45 0.31 1.69
N TYR A 68 14.22 -0.18 1.59
CA TYR A 68 13.76 -0.96 0.44
C TYR A 68 13.77 -0.14 -0.87
N LYS A 69 13.20 1.07 -0.84
CA LYS A 69 12.99 1.87 -2.06
C LYS A 69 14.20 2.66 -2.50
N GLU A 70 14.87 3.32 -1.57
CA GLU A 70 15.97 4.24 -1.86
C GLU A 70 17.33 3.56 -1.57
N GLY A 71 17.40 2.66 -0.59
CA GLY A 71 18.56 1.81 -0.33
C GLY A 71 18.67 0.60 -1.25
N LEU A 72 17.63 0.35 -2.08
CA LEU A 72 17.55 -0.76 -3.02
C LEU A 72 17.70 -2.16 -2.37
N ASP A 73 17.36 -2.27 -1.09
CA ASP A 73 17.38 -3.55 -0.37
C ASP A 73 16.17 -4.41 -0.77
N THR A 74 16.30 -5.06 -1.91
CA THR A 74 15.22 -5.86 -2.50
C THR A 74 14.85 -7.09 -1.67
N ALA A 75 15.71 -7.52 -0.73
CA ALA A 75 15.41 -8.65 0.17
C ALA A 75 14.24 -8.32 1.11
N LEU A 76 13.97 -7.04 1.37
CA LEU A 76 12.85 -6.60 2.21
C LEU A 76 11.48 -6.75 1.53
N ARG A 77 11.41 -6.96 0.20
CA ARG A 77 10.12 -7.09 -0.51
C ARG A 77 9.22 -8.16 0.10
N ASP A 78 9.83 -9.27 0.53
CA ASP A 78 9.11 -10.42 1.09
C ASP A 78 8.46 -10.10 2.44
N VAL A 79 8.97 -9.11 3.17
CA VAL A 79 8.54 -8.79 4.54
C VAL A 79 7.20 -8.06 4.58
N PHE A 80 6.97 -7.10 3.67
CA PHE A 80 5.92 -6.10 3.82
C PHE A 80 4.49 -6.65 3.93
N PHE A 81 4.10 -7.59 3.07
CA PHE A 81 2.78 -8.21 3.12
C PHE A 81 2.79 -9.64 3.65
N HIS A 82 3.94 -10.15 4.10
CA HIS A 82 4.12 -11.55 4.49
C HIS A 82 3.02 -12.07 5.41
N ASP A 83 2.80 -11.42 6.54
CA ASP A 83 1.84 -11.86 7.59
C ASP A 83 0.38 -11.83 7.13
N ILE A 84 0.07 -11.08 6.09
CA ILE A 84 -1.30 -10.87 5.61
C ILE A 84 -1.53 -11.38 4.19
N MET A 85 -0.48 -11.85 3.50
CA MET A 85 -0.56 -12.26 2.07
C MET A 85 -1.64 -13.32 1.83
N LYS A 86 -1.68 -14.35 2.68
CA LYS A 86 -2.72 -15.38 2.59
C LYS A 86 -4.12 -14.78 2.76
N LYS A 87 -4.32 -13.92 3.75
CA LYS A 87 -5.62 -13.25 3.98
C LYS A 87 -6.01 -12.36 2.80
N ILE A 88 -5.04 -11.68 2.17
CA ILE A 88 -5.27 -10.87 0.97
C ILE A 88 -5.72 -11.79 -0.18
N SER A 89 -4.96 -12.83 -0.46
CA SER A 89 -5.25 -13.76 -1.56
C SER A 89 -6.63 -14.43 -1.40
N ASP A 90 -6.97 -14.89 -0.20
CA ASP A 90 -8.26 -15.51 0.08
C ASP A 90 -9.43 -14.52 -0.02
N LYS A 91 -9.30 -13.35 0.58
CA LYS A 91 -10.35 -12.31 0.60
C LYS A 91 -10.63 -11.76 -0.79
N PHE A 92 -9.59 -11.53 -1.57
CA PHE A 92 -9.66 -10.86 -2.87
C PHE A 92 -9.49 -11.81 -4.06
N ARG A 93 -9.69 -13.13 -3.88
CA ARG A 93 -9.51 -14.16 -4.92
C ARG A 93 -10.25 -13.90 -6.23
N HIS A 94 -11.30 -13.08 -6.23
CA HIS A 94 -12.10 -12.71 -7.40
C HIS A 94 -11.87 -11.26 -7.85
N TYR A 95 -10.79 -10.64 -7.39
CA TYR A 95 -10.41 -9.28 -7.76
C TYR A 95 -9.20 -9.30 -8.68
N THR A 96 -9.14 -8.32 -9.55
CA THR A 96 -7.90 -7.95 -10.22
C THR A 96 -7.23 -6.83 -9.43
N VAL A 97 -5.97 -7.02 -9.11
CA VAL A 97 -5.14 -6.01 -8.45
C VAL A 97 -4.76 -4.92 -9.45
N VAL A 98 -5.02 -3.69 -9.09
CA VAL A 98 -4.65 -2.50 -9.86
C VAL A 98 -3.59 -1.74 -9.09
N LEU A 99 -2.35 -1.76 -9.60
CA LEU A 99 -1.27 -1.02 -8.97
C LEU A 99 -1.40 0.47 -9.24
N LEU A 100 -1.23 1.27 -8.19
CA LEU A 100 -1.15 2.72 -8.33
C LEU A 100 0.23 3.13 -8.87
N PRO A 101 0.30 4.17 -9.71
CA PRO A 101 1.52 4.50 -10.40
C PRO A 101 2.53 5.18 -9.49
N SER A 102 3.77 4.74 -9.53
CA SER A 102 4.94 5.48 -9.05
C SER A 102 5.35 6.55 -10.07
N SER A 103 6.23 7.51 -9.69
CA SER A 103 6.79 8.40 -10.71
C SER A 103 7.71 7.61 -11.66
N ASN A 104 7.68 7.95 -12.96
CA ASN A 104 8.50 7.27 -13.96
C ASN A 104 10.00 7.43 -13.66
N GLU A 105 10.41 8.62 -13.21
CA GLU A 105 11.81 8.92 -12.81
C GLU A 105 12.26 7.96 -11.71
N LYS A 106 11.52 7.90 -10.62
CA LYS A 106 11.85 6.99 -9.49
C LYS A 106 11.79 5.51 -9.86
N THR A 107 10.91 5.12 -10.79
CA THR A 107 10.85 3.74 -11.28
C THR A 107 12.07 3.40 -12.12
N ALA A 108 12.53 4.35 -12.98
CA ALA A 108 13.73 4.18 -13.78
C ALA A 108 15.00 4.13 -12.90
N GLU A 109 15.10 4.99 -11.89
CA GLU A 109 16.22 5.01 -10.95
C GLU A 109 16.32 3.70 -10.14
N ARG A 110 15.19 3.15 -9.68
CA ARG A 110 15.15 1.92 -8.88
C ARG A 110 15.29 0.65 -9.70
N GLY A 111 14.87 0.66 -10.95
CA GLY A 111 14.84 -0.51 -11.82
C GLY A 111 13.69 -1.49 -11.54
N PHE A 112 12.81 -1.19 -10.58
CA PHE A 112 11.66 -2.04 -10.23
C PHE A 112 10.45 -1.24 -9.74
N LEU A 113 9.28 -1.91 -9.71
CA LEU A 113 8.03 -1.36 -9.15
C LEU A 113 7.83 -1.86 -7.72
N PRO A 114 8.04 -1.02 -6.69
CA PRO A 114 8.07 -1.48 -5.30
C PRO A 114 6.84 -2.29 -4.89
N VAL A 115 5.63 -1.78 -5.12
CA VAL A 115 4.39 -2.45 -4.70
C VAL A 115 4.18 -3.77 -5.47
N LYS A 116 4.61 -3.84 -6.73
CA LYS A 116 4.53 -5.09 -7.51
C LYS A 116 5.42 -6.17 -6.92
N GLU A 117 6.65 -5.81 -6.59
CA GLU A 117 7.59 -6.75 -5.96
C GLU A 117 7.14 -7.17 -4.57
N MET A 118 6.55 -6.27 -3.76
CA MET A 118 5.96 -6.62 -2.46
C MET A 118 4.81 -7.64 -2.59
N LEU A 119 4.16 -7.71 -3.76
CA LEU A 119 3.05 -8.61 -4.05
C LEU A 119 3.44 -9.82 -4.90
N HIS A 120 4.75 -10.12 -5.06
CA HIS A 120 5.21 -11.17 -5.97
C HIS A 120 4.64 -12.57 -5.63
N ASP A 121 4.38 -12.87 -4.36
CA ASP A 121 3.73 -14.12 -3.91
C ASP A 121 2.19 -14.07 -3.98
N CYS A 122 1.62 -12.93 -4.38
CA CYS A 122 0.19 -12.78 -4.52
C CYS A 122 -0.32 -13.56 -5.74
N GLN A 123 -1.23 -14.50 -5.52
CA GLN A 123 -1.80 -15.33 -6.59
C GLN A 123 -2.92 -14.62 -7.37
N LEU A 124 -3.06 -13.31 -7.22
CA LEU A 124 -4.07 -12.51 -7.92
C LEU A 124 -3.50 -11.97 -9.24
N HIS A 125 -4.39 -11.78 -10.21
CA HIS A 125 -4.03 -11.09 -11.45
C HIS A 125 -3.72 -9.62 -11.18
N ILE A 126 -2.52 -9.16 -11.57
CA ILE A 126 -2.03 -7.79 -11.34
C ILE A 126 -1.95 -7.03 -12.65
N ILE A 127 -2.49 -5.82 -12.69
CA ILE A 127 -2.42 -4.91 -13.83
C ILE A 127 -1.88 -3.53 -13.40
N GLU A 128 -1.26 -2.83 -14.36
CA GLU A 128 -0.66 -1.52 -14.22
C GLU A 128 -1.27 -0.52 -15.22
N PRO A 129 -2.56 -0.16 -15.07
CA PRO A 129 -3.26 0.60 -16.09
C PRO A 129 -2.96 2.11 -16.06
N PHE A 130 -2.19 2.58 -15.09
CA PHE A 130 -1.99 4.01 -14.85
C PHE A 130 -0.55 4.45 -15.04
N TYR A 131 -0.38 5.74 -15.29
CA TYR A 131 0.88 6.47 -15.20
C TYR A 131 0.67 7.85 -14.57
N LYS A 132 1.72 8.40 -13.98
CA LYS A 132 1.73 9.77 -13.46
C LYS A 132 2.18 10.73 -14.54
N THR A 133 1.44 11.83 -14.73
CA THR A 133 1.87 12.94 -15.58
C THR A 133 2.43 14.04 -14.69
N CYS A 134 3.68 14.47 -14.95
CA CYS A 134 4.18 15.72 -14.39
C CYS A 134 3.61 16.89 -15.20
N ASN A 135 2.91 17.81 -14.54
CA ASN A 135 2.52 19.07 -15.19
C ASN A 135 3.74 20.01 -15.23
N HIS A 136 4.57 19.87 -16.27
CA HIS A 136 5.73 20.76 -16.49
C HIS A 136 5.36 22.26 -16.59
N LYS A 137 4.11 22.60 -16.89
CA LYS A 137 3.65 24.01 -16.98
C LYS A 137 3.59 24.76 -15.64
N GLN A 138 3.67 24.07 -14.50
CA GLN A 138 3.62 24.69 -13.17
C GLN A 138 4.98 24.79 -12.47
N SER A 139 6.03 24.23 -13.02
CA SER A 139 7.39 24.29 -12.44
C SER A 139 8.03 25.67 -12.51
N LEU A 140 7.48 26.60 -13.30
CA LEU A 140 7.98 27.97 -13.48
C LEU A 140 7.27 29.01 -12.60
N GLN A 141 6.26 28.64 -11.81
CA GLN A 141 5.58 29.55 -10.89
C GLN A 141 6.11 29.41 -9.47
N SER A 142 6.24 30.56 -8.81
CA SER A 142 6.91 30.83 -7.54
C SER A 142 6.73 29.79 -6.42
N PHE A 143 7.69 29.77 -5.48
CA PHE A 143 7.80 28.90 -4.30
C PHE A 143 6.51 28.74 -3.46
N ALA A 144 5.59 29.71 -3.49
CA ALA A 144 4.32 29.67 -2.76
C ALA A 144 3.31 28.65 -3.34
N ASN A 145 3.40 28.26 -4.61
CA ASN A 145 2.46 27.37 -5.30
C ASN A 145 2.89 25.90 -5.36
N ARG A 146 4.03 25.52 -4.75
CA ARG A 146 4.51 24.12 -4.73
C ARG A 146 3.60 23.13 -4.01
N ARG A 147 2.60 23.60 -3.24
CA ARG A 147 1.64 22.75 -2.52
C ARG A 147 0.55 22.13 -3.40
N ASN A 148 0.42 22.56 -4.66
CA ASN A 148 -0.66 22.14 -5.57
C ASN A 148 -0.18 21.50 -6.88
N ILE A 149 1.01 20.87 -6.92
CA ILE A 149 1.34 19.98 -8.03
C ILE A 149 0.53 18.70 -7.80
N SER A 150 -0.74 18.73 -8.19
CA SER A 150 -1.56 17.54 -8.28
C SER A 150 -0.94 16.65 -9.37
N GLN A 151 -0.21 15.63 -8.95
CA GLN A 151 0.21 14.57 -9.86
C GLN A 151 -1.06 13.96 -10.43
N VAL A 152 -1.35 14.26 -11.69
CA VAL A 152 -2.54 13.73 -12.35
C VAL A 152 -2.23 12.31 -12.79
N ILE A 153 -3.00 11.37 -12.28
CA ILE A 153 -2.99 9.99 -12.77
C ILE A 153 -3.79 9.95 -14.06
N LYS A 154 -3.25 9.26 -15.07
CA LYS A 154 -3.94 8.97 -16.32
C LYS A 154 -3.93 7.48 -16.61
N LYS A 155 -4.97 7.01 -17.29
CA LYS A 155 -5.03 5.64 -17.82
C LYS A 155 -4.13 5.53 -19.04
N LYS A 156 -3.38 4.44 -19.15
CA LYS A 156 -2.60 4.07 -20.34
C LYS A 156 -3.57 3.74 -21.48
N PRO A 157 -3.37 4.25 -22.70
CA PRO A 157 -4.33 4.08 -23.79
C PRO A 157 -4.55 2.62 -24.21
N ASN A 158 -3.51 1.79 -24.11
CA ASN A 158 -3.51 0.43 -24.64
C ASN A 158 -3.77 -0.65 -23.57
N VAL A 159 -4.27 -0.26 -22.37
CA VAL A 159 -4.59 -1.22 -21.32
C VAL A 159 -6.09 -1.38 -21.19
N GLU A 160 -6.57 -2.58 -21.53
CA GLU A 160 -7.97 -2.95 -21.28
C GLU A 160 -8.17 -3.23 -19.78
N LEU A 161 -9.27 -2.71 -19.26
CA LEU A 161 -9.66 -2.96 -17.87
C LEU A 161 -10.55 -4.20 -17.83
N PRO A 162 -10.25 -5.18 -16.99
CA PRO A 162 -11.09 -6.36 -16.86
C PRO A 162 -12.44 -5.97 -16.22
N LYS A 163 -13.51 -6.68 -16.62
CA LYS A 163 -14.85 -6.56 -16.03
C LYS A 163 -14.98 -7.34 -14.71
N THR A 164 -13.93 -7.35 -13.90
CA THR A 164 -13.87 -8.02 -12.59
C THR A 164 -14.00 -6.99 -11.48
N LYS A 165 -14.11 -7.46 -10.23
CA LYS A 165 -13.91 -6.61 -9.06
C LYS A 165 -12.47 -6.11 -9.06
N LEU A 166 -12.23 -4.86 -8.65
CA LEU A 166 -10.89 -4.26 -8.66
C LEU A 166 -10.41 -3.95 -7.25
N LEU A 167 -9.14 -4.27 -6.99
CA LEU A 167 -8.44 -3.93 -5.75
C LEU A 167 -7.31 -2.94 -6.07
N LEU A 168 -7.49 -1.67 -5.73
CA LEU A 168 -6.44 -0.66 -5.82
C LEU A 168 -5.40 -0.91 -4.74
N VAL A 169 -4.12 -1.00 -5.08
CA VAL A 169 -3.06 -1.25 -4.09
C VAL A 169 -2.00 -0.17 -4.12
N ASP A 170 -1.65 0.33 -2.93
CA ASP A 170 -0.57 1.30 -2.70
C ASP A 170 0.25 0.88 -1.48
N ASP A 171 1.45 1.44 -1.31
CA ASP A 171 2.26 1.20 -0.11
C ASP A 171 1.89 2.12 1.05
N VAL A 172 1.90 3.43 0.86
CA VAL A 172 1.67 4.42 1.92
C VAL A 172 0.58 5.40 1.57
N VAL A 173 -0.43 5.49 2.42
CA VAL A 173 -1.48 6.50 2.29
C VAL A 173 -1.29 7.63 3.28
N THR A 174 -1.12 8.85 2.75
CA THR A 174 -1.02 10.09 3.55
C THR A 174 -2.27 10.96 3.43
N SER A 175 -2.74 11.23 2.21
CA SER A 175 -3.95 12.03 1.93
C SER A 175 -5.04 11.25 1.21
N GLY A 176 -4.68 10.12 0.62
CA GLY A 176 -5.57 9.29 -0.20
C GLY A 176 -5.91 9.89 -1.57
N ASN A 177 -5.27 10.98 -1.98
CA ASN A 177 -5.57 11.64 -3.27
C ASN A 177 -5.26 10.71 -4.47
N THR A 178 -4.15 9.99 -4.44
CA THR A 178 -3.76 9.04 -5.49
C THR A 178 -4.84 7.96 -5.66
N ILE A 179 -5.27 7.36 -4.55
CA ILE A 179 -6.32 6.33 -4.53
C ILE A 179 -7.65 6.89 -5.06
N ARG A 180 -8.04 8.11 -4.63
CA ARG A 180 -9.28 8.76 -5.11
C ARG A 180 -9.25 9.01 -6.60
N CYS A 181 -8.15 9.58 -7.13
CA CYS A 181 -8.01 9.80 -8.57
C CYS A 181 -8.14 8.49 -9.36
N ALA A 182 -7.50 7.41 -8.90
CA ALA A 182 -7.61 6.11 -9.54
C ALA A 182 -9.04 5.55 -9.45
N TYR A 183 -9.69 5.68 -8.30
CA TYR A 183 -11.08 5.27 -8.12
C TYR A 183 -12.02 6.01 -9.08
N ASP A 184 -11.88 7.33 -9.20
CA ASP A 184 -12.71 8.14 -10.09
C ASP A 184 -12.56 7.76 -11.57
N LEU A 185 -11.36 7.31 -11.98
CA LEU A 185 -11.11 6.81 -13.34
C LEU A 185 -11.71 5.41 -13.60
N LEU A 186 -12.03 4.64 -12.54
CA LEU A 186 -12.43 3.25 -12.65
C LEU A 186 -13.88 2.98 -12.25
N LYS A 187 -14.52 3.85 -11.47
CA LYS A 187 -15.82 3.61 -10.85
C LYS A 187 -16.96 3.30 -11.83
N GLU A 188 -16.83 3.74 -13.09
CA GLU A 188 -17.81 3.46 -14.14
C GLU A 188 -17.52 2.17 -14.92
N HIS A 189 -16.35 1.58 -14.73
CA HIS A 189 -15.93 0.35 -15.43
C HIS A 189 -16.31 -0.94 -14.71
N THR A 190 -16.52 -0.87 -13.39
CA THR A 190 -16.86 -2.05 -12.59
C THR A 190 -17.77 -1.68 -11.43
N TYR A 191 -18.57 -2.67 -11.03
CA TYR A 191 -19.55 -2.50 -9.94
C TYR A 191 -18.93 -2.55 -8.53
N LYS A 192 -17.69 -3.00 -8.40
CA LYS A 192 -17.04 -3.12 -7.09
C LYS A 192 -15.55 -2.82 -7.16
N ILE A 193 -15.17 -1.79 -6.41
CA ILE A 193 -13.78 -1.39 -6.19
C ILE A 193 -13.54 -1.32 -4.70
N GLU A 194 -12.44 -1.89 -4.24
CA GLU A 194 -11.90 -1.73 -2.89
C GLU A 194 -10.43 -1.27 -3.00
N ALA A 195 -9.88 -0.76 -1.93
CA ALA A 195 -8.47 -0.39 -1.88
C ALA A 195 -7.76 -1.07 -0.71
N LEU A 196 -6.46 -1.34 -0.89
CA LEU A 196 -5.56 -1.89 0.10
C LEU A 196 -4.29 -1.05 0.14
N THR A 197 -3.83 -0.72 1.33
CA THR A 197 -2.51 -0.11 1.52
C THR A 197 -1.73 -0.86 2.59
N LEU A 198 -0.40 -0.92 2.42
CA LEU A 198 0.47 -1.48 3.44
C LEU A 198 0.32 -0.69 4.74
N CYS A 199 0.39 0.64 4.67
CA CYS A 199 0.26 1.47 5.87
C CYS A 199 -0.38 2.83 5.58
N ALA A 200 -0.84 3.47 6.65
CA ALA A 200 -1.41 4.81 6.58
C ALA A 200 -0.96 5.66 7.77
N ASN A 201 -0.82 6.97 7.52
CA ASN A 201 -0.55 7.94 8.57
C ASN A 201 -1.72 7.96 9.59
N PRO A 202 -1.47 7.92 10.90
CA PRO A 202 -2.52 7.94 11.94
C PRO A 202 -3.51 9.11 11.78
N ARG A 203 -3.03 10.31 11.46
CA ARG A 203 -3.89 11.49 11.22
C ARG A 203 -4.86 11.30 10.05
N PHE A 204 -4.42 10.59 9.01
CA PHE A 204 -5.30 10.24 7.89
C PHE A 204 -6.42 9.32 8.34
N VAL A 205 -6.11 8.27 9.10
CA VAL A 205 -7.08 7.31 9.65
C VAL A 205 -8.11 8.02 10.51
N GLU A 206 -7.68 8.85 11.47
CA GLU A 206 -8.58 9.66 12.32
C GLU A 206 -9.50 10.58 11.49
N SER A 207 -8.96 11.18 10.41
CA SER A 207 -9.73 12.05 9.54
C SER A 207 -10.85 11.30 8.80
N CYS A 208 -10.61 10.04 8.46
CA CYS A 208 -11.62 9.18 7.82
C CYS A 208 -12.71 8.79 8.84
N ASP A 209 -12.33 8.41 10.06
CA ASP A 209 -13.27 8.07 11.13
C ASP A 209 -14.21 9.25 11.47
N LYS A 210 -13.66 10.44 11.65
CA LYS A 210 -14.44 11.66 11.92
C LYS A 210 -15.45 11.99 10.81
N LYS A 211 -15.09 11.75 9.55
CA LYS A 211 -15.99 11.95 8.40
C LYS A 211 -17.09 10.90 8.35
N ASP A 212 -16.80 9.65 8.66
CA ASP A 212 -17.79 8.57 8.68
C ASP A 212 -18.81 8.77 9.82
N LEU A 213 -18.36 9.22 10.99
CA LEU A 213 -19.21 9.58 12.12
C LEU A 213 -20.17 10.73 11.78
N LYS A 214 -19.68 11.81 11.11
CA LYS A 214 -20.53 12.92 10.67
C LYS A 214 -21.58 12.47 9.65
N ARG A 215 -21.25 11.59 8.71
CA ARG A 215 -22.21 11.02 7.75
C ARG A 215 -23.30 10.20 8.45
N LYS A 216 -22.92 9.34 9.41
CA LYS A 216 -23.90 8.54 10.19
C LYS A 216 -24.80 9.42 11.07
N GLY A 217 -24.27 10.48 11.68
CA GLY A 217 -25.03 11.43 12.49
C GLY A 217 -26.02 12.26 11.69
N MET A 218 -25.74 12.56 10.41
CA MET A 218 -26.71 13.26 9.53
C MET A 218 -27.91 12.38 9.12
N PHE A 219 -27.78 11.06 9.15
CA PHE A 219 -28.88 10.13 8.84
C PHE A 219 -29.69 9.71 10.06
N SER A 220 -29.27 10.06 11.29
CA SER A 220 -29.99 9.75 12.51
C SER A 220 -30.97 10.86 12.96
N ILE A 221 -31.14 11.93 12.15
CA ILE A 221 -32.04 13.08 12.45
C ILE A 221 -33.18 13.17 11.42
N LEU A 222 -33.35 12.18 10.57
CA LEU A 222 -34.51 11.98 9.69
C LEU A 222 -35.24 10.71 10.09
#